data_59630c0170137f3b7d9e053ac749317d
#
_entry.id   59630c0170137f3b7d9e053ac749317d
#
_cell.length_a   1.000
_cell.length_b   1.000
_cell.length_c   1.000
_cell.angle_alpha   90.00
_cell.angle_beta   90.00
_cell.angle_gamma   90.00
#
_symmetry.space_group_name_H-M   'P 1'
#
loop_
_entity.id
_entity.type
_entity.pdbx_description
1 polymer ?
#
loop_
_entity_poly.entity_id
_entity_poly.type
_entity_poly.pdbx_seq_one_letter_code
_entity_poly.pdbx_strand_id
1 'polypeptide(L)'
;MNSKKIGRRIKVVRQARGLSQEQLGEKLGVSFQAVSSWETGKCLPDSEHLPLLSRTLNLSLDRLLSEEARDWKLGPVNYDADHMYTFVKGRAQMLGLKQTLAVMDRLREVHGAQERRSLHGFGTSYMVHPLTMACHALAMGLQEDDVTAACLAHDMIEDSEGRIRPEDLPVNDRVREAVRLVSKNECPDQGADWLDRYYEEIRKNPLACLIKCLDRVNNLAGMADAFSRRKMIRYTAETDRYYPALLDTLKKTPEWNNAWWLLRYQLGTMLEAFKRLL
;
A
#
# COMPACT_ATOMS: atom_id res chain seq x y z
N MET A 1 15.89 -25.51 18.33
CA MET A 1 16.06 -24.43 17.32
C MET A 1 16.80 -25.01 16.11
N ASN A 2 16.19 -25.01 14.92
CA ASN A 2 16.78 -25.64 13.73
C ASN A 2 17.66 -24.63 12.96
N SER A 3 19.01 -24.71 13.16
CA SER A 3 19.97 -23.79 12.56
C SER A 3 19.89 -23.73 11.02
N LYS A 4 19.61 -24.87 10.36
CA LYS A 4 19.48 -24.94 8.90
C LYS A 4 18.26 -24.15 8.39
N LYS A 5 17.12 -24.21 9.12
CA LYS A 5 15.92 -23.42 8.75
C LYS A 5 16.16 -21.92 8.92
N ILE A 6 16.80 -21.54 10.03
CA ILE A 6 17.15 -20.13 10.30
C ILE A 6 18.12 -19.61 9.26
N GLY A 7 19.18 -20.36 8.97
CA GLY A 7 20.18 -20.00 7.96
C GLY A 7 19.55 -19.83 6.57
N ARG A 8 18.66 -20.73 6.17
CA ARG A 8 17.93 -20.61 4.91
C ARG A 8 17.08 -19.33 4.85
N ARG A 9 16.44 -18.93 5.96
CA ARG A 9 15.67 -17.66 6.02
C ARG A 9 16.58 -16.45 5.86
N ILE A 10 17.71 -16.42 6.57
CA ILE A 10 18.71 -15.35 6.44
C ILE A 10 19.09 -15.23 4.96
N LYS A 11 19.44 -16.34 4.31
CA LYS A 11 19.84 -16.36 2.90
C LYS A 11 18.75 -15.81 1.98
N VAL A 12 17.51 -16.32 2.11
CA VAL A 12 16.38 -15.91 1.26
C VAL A 12 16.11 -14.40 1.42
N VAL A 13 16.03 -13.91 2.65
CA VAL A 13 15.74 -12.48 2.91
C VAL A 13 16.90 -11.59 2.47
N ARG A 14 18.17 -12.01 2.69
CA ARG A 14 19.33 -11.28 2.19
C ARG A 14 19.30 -11.13 0.66
N GLN A 15 19.08 -12.25 -0.05
CA GLN A 15 18.99 -12.27 -1.51
C GLN A 15 17.83 -11.40 -2.02
N ALA A 16 16.68 -11.49 -1.38
CA ALA A 16 15.53 -10.65 -1.68
C ALA A 16 15.80 -9.14 -1.51
N ARG A 17 16.83 -8.77 -0.74
CA ARG A 17 17.29 -7.39 -0.57
C ARG A 17 18.43 -7.01 -1.50
N GLY A 18 18.81 -7.88 -2.42
CA GLY A 18 19.92 -7.65 -3.33
C GLY A 18 21.28 -7.55 -2.64
N LEU A 19 21.40 -8.04 -1.40
CA LEU A 19 22.67 -7.97 -0.66
C LEU A 19 23.54 -9.19 -0.96
N SER A 20 24.84 -8.99 -1.17
CA SER A 20 25.82 -10.07 -1.13
C SER A 20 26.10 -10.51 0.32
N GLN A 21 26.77 -11.66 0.54
CA GLN A 21 27.18 -12.08 1.89
C GLN A 21 28.18 -11.09 2.50
N GLU A 22 29.05 -10.53 1.68
CA GLU A 22 30.01 -9.49 2.06
C GLU A 22 29.29 -8.21 2.52
N GLN A 23 28.34 -7.75 1.74
CA GLN A 23 27.56 -6.55 2.06
C GLN A 23 26.72 -6.72 3.34
N LEU A 24 26.14 -7.91 3.57
CA LEU A 24 25.47 -8.18 4.83
C LEU A 24 26.47 -8.22 5.98
N GLY A 25 27.63 -8.87 5.78
CA GLY A 25 28.70 -8.93 6.78
C GLY A 25 29.20 -7.54 7.19
N GLU A 26 29.47 -6.67 6.22
CA GLU A 26 29.86 -5.27 6.45
C GLU A 26 28.82 -4.51 7.30
N LYS A 27 27.53 -4.63 6.97
CA LYS A 27 26.44 -3.99 7.73
C LYS A 27 26.31 -4.50 9.16
N LEU A 28 26.73 -5.72 9.43
CA LEU A 28 26.64 -6.38 10.73
C LEU A 28 27.98 -6.33 11.51
N GLY A 29 29.04 -5.83 10.90
CA GLY A 29 30.39 -5.82 11.50
C GLY A 29 31.00 -7.23 11.63
N VAL A 30 30.64 -8.16 10.75
CA VAL A 30 31.14 -9.55 10.74
C VAL A 30 31.72 -9.93 9.37
N SER A 31 32.50 -11.01 9.34
CA SER A 31 33.06 -11.51 8.08
C SER A 31 31.97 -12.17 7.21
N PHE A 32 32.21 -12.25 5.89
CA PHE A 32 31.34 -12.98 4.98
C PHE A 32 31.29 -14.49 5.32
N GLN A 33 32.38 -15.05 5.89
CA GLN A 33 32.44 -16.43 6.35
C GLN A 33 31.45 -16.68 7.49
N ALA A 34 31.26 -15.73 8.40
CA ALA A 34 30.27 -15.80 9.47
C ALA A 34 28.87 -15.84 8.87
N VAL A 35 28.56 -14.93 7.94
CA VAL A 35 27.26 -14.91 7.23
C VAL A 35 27.03 -16.23 6.48
N SER A 36 28.03 -16.73 5.76
CA SER A 36 27.96 -18.01 5.06
C SER A 36 27.74 -19.19 6.01
N SER A 37 28.37 -19.18 7.18
CA SER A 37 28.18 -20.20 8.22
C SER A 37 26.78 -20.19 8.80
N TRP A 38 26.21 -18.99 9.00
CA TRP A 38 24.81 -18.85 9.40
C TRP A 38 23.86 -19.38 8.33
N GLU A 39 24.04 -18.97 7.07
CA GLU A 39 23.16 -19.35 5.95
C GLU A 39 23.18 -20.83 5.64
N THR A 40 24.34 -21.50 5.86
CA THR A 40 24.47 -22.96 5.71
C THR A 40 24.00 -23.73 6.95
N GLY A 41 23.70 -23.03 8.04
CA GLY A 41 23.26 -23.61 9.31
C GLY A 41 24.37 -24.33 10.09
N LYS A 42 25.64 -24.02 9.78
CA LYS A 42 26.81 -24.52 10.54
C LYS A 42 26.83 -23.94 11.94
N CYS A 43 26.47 -22.68 12.11
CA CYS A 43 26.24 -22.02 13.39
C CYS A 43 25.05 -21.05 13.29
N LEU A 44 24.57 -20.60 14.45
CA LEU A 44 23.58 -19.53 14.54
C LEU A 44 24.28 -18.20 14.73
N PRO A 45 23.64 -17.05 14.34
CA PRO A 45 24.09 -15.74 14.78
C PRO A 45 24.07 -15.66 16.31
N ASP A 46 25.11 -15.06 16.88
CA ASP A 46 25.17 -14.80 18.31
C ASP A 46 24.06 -13.82 18.73
N SER A 47 23.65 -13.88 19.99
CA SER A 47 22.58 -13.04 20.53
C SER A 47 22.82 -11.54 20.31
N GLU A 48 24.08 -11.10 20.30
CA GLU A 48 24.48 -9.71 20.06
C GLU A 48 24.20 -9.25 18.62
N HIS A 49 24.30 -10.16 17.64
CA HIS A 49 24.07 -9.86 16.24
C HIS A 49 22.57 -9.93 15.85
N LEU A 50 21.73 -10.63 16.63
CA LEU A 50 20.32 -10.84 16.30
C LEU A 50 19.53 -9.53 16.16
N PRO A 51 19.66 -8.52 17.04
CA PRO A 51 18.93 -7.26 16.90
C PRO A 51 19.33 -6.48 15.64
N LEU A 52 20.63 -6.46 15.32
CA LEU A 52 21.13 -5.76 14.14
C LEU A 52 20.77 -6.52 12.86
N LEU A 53 20.85 -7.84 12.87
CA LEU A 53 20.40 -8.71 11.77
C LEU A 53 18.91 -8.51 11.48
N SER A 54 18.07 -8.50 12.54
CA SER A 54 16.65 -8.24 12.44
C SER A 54 16.35 -6.88 11.78
N ARG A 55 17.03 -5.82 12.20
CA ARG A 55 16.91 -4.47 11.62
C ARG A 55 17.40 -4.42 10.17
N THR A 56 18.59 -4.98 9.90
CA THR A 56 19.20 -4.95 8.56
C THR A 56 18.37 -5.74 7.55
N LEU A 57 17.85 -6.88 7.97
CA LEU A 57 16.97 -7.70 7.15
C LEU A 57 15.49 -7.30 7.26
N ASN A 58 15.12 -6.33 8.12
CA ASN A 58 13.74 -5.96 8.47
C ASN A 58 12.85 -7.20 8.69
N LEU A 59 13.34 -8.12 9.47
CA LEU A 59 12.71 -9.40 9.77
C LEU A 59 12.62 -9.53 11.28
N SER A 60 11.42 -9.65 11.85
CA SER A 60 11.28 -9.79 13.30
C SER A 60 12.05 -11.02 13.83
N LEU A 61 12.56 -10.94 15.04
CA LEU A 61 13.27 -12.06 15.66
C LEU A 61 12.38 -13.29 15.78
N ASP A 62 11.10 -13.12 16.07
CA ASP A 62 10.14 -14.21 16.10
C ASP A 62 10.06 -14.93 14.75
N ARG A 63 9.95 -14.16 13.65
CA ARG A 63 9.91 -14.69 12.31
C ARG A 63 11.24 -15.31 11.88
N LEU A 64 12.36 -14.77 12.33
CA LEU A 64 13.69 -15.33 12.09
C LEU A 64 13.90 -16.65 12.81
N LEU A 65 13.51 -16.72 14.09
CA LEU A 65 13.82 -17.82 14.99
C LEU A 65 12.72 -18.88 15.12
N SER A 66 11.47 -18.59 14.70
CA SER A 66 10.36 -19.55 14.80
C SER A 66 10.67 -20.86 14.07
N GLU A 67 10.32 -21.97 14.67
CA GLU A 67 10.46 -23.30 14.03
C GLU A 67 9.37 -23.55 12.97
N GLU A 68 8.24 -22.88 13.11
CA GLU A 68 7.14 -22.92 12.18
C GLU A 68 7.30 -21.81 11.12
N ALA A 69 7.75 -22.17 9.91
CA ALA A 69 7.29 -21.42 8.74
C ALA A 69 5.79 -21.77 8.64
N ARG A 70 4.93 -20.87 9.09
CA ARG A 70 3.51 -21.00 8.78
C ARG A 70 3.37 -20.81 7.29
N ASP A 71 3.28 -21.93 6.56
CA ASP A 71 2.83 -21.91 5.17
C ASP A 71 1.36 -21.49 5.19
N TRP A 72 1.15 -20.18 5.11
CA TRP A 72 -0.18 -19.63 4.92
C TRP A 72 -0.64 -20.12 3.55
N LYS A 73 -1.66 -20.97 3.53
CA LYS A 73 -2.27 -21.47 2.28
C LYS A 73 -2.93 -20.36 1.47
N LEU A 74 -3.36 -19.28 2.13
CA LEU A 74 -3.70 -18.02 1.49
C LEU A 74 -2.36 -17.34 1.18
N GLY A 75 -1.93 -17.35 -0.05
CA GLY A 75 -0.69 -16.72 -0.49
C GLY A 75 -0.62 -15.23 -0.17
N PRO A 76 0.51 -14.58 -0.45
CA PRO A 76 0.62 -13.14 -0.29
C PRO A 76 -0.50 -12.44 -1.07
N VAL A 77 -1.02 -11.34 -0.53
CA VAL A 77 -2.05 -10.49 -1.15
C VAL A 77 -1.42 -9.72 -2.33
N ASN A 78 -0.64 -10.40 -3.14
CA ASN A 78 -0.03 -9.82 -4.34
C ASN A 78 -0.91 -10.19 -5.51
N TYR A 79 -1.69 -9.22 -5.95
CA TYR A 79 -2.49 -9.36 -7.15
C TYR A 79 -1.60 -9.16 -8.38
N ASP A 80 -1.82 -9.98 -9.39
CA ASP A 80 -1.23 -9.79 -10.71
C ASP A 80 -1.82 -8.54 -11.36
N ALA A 81 -0.97 -7.57 -11.70
CA ALA A 81 -1.38 -6.31 -12.30
C ALA A 81 -2.08 -6.51 -13.66
N ASP A 82 -1.60 -7.44 -14.48
CA ASP A 82 -2.19 -7.72 -15.79
C ASP A 82 -3.56 -8.37 -15.67
N HIS A 83 -3.74 -9.26 -14.70
CA HIS A 83 -5.04 -9.84 -14.40
C HIS A 83 -6.04 -8.78 -13.94
N MET A 84 -5.65 -7.92 -12.98
CA MET A 84 -6.51 -6.84 -12.51
C MET A 84 -6.82 -5.82 -13.62
N TYR A 85 -5.83 -5.47 -14.44
CA TYR A 85 -6.04 -4.59 -15.59
C TYR A 85 -7.07 -5.16 -16.55
N THR A 86 -6.95 -6.44 -16.90
CA THR A 86 -7.89 -7.14 -17.78
C THR A 86 -9.29 -7.19 -17.18
N PHE A 87 -9.39 -7.48 -15.89
CA PHE A 87 -10.67 -7.50 -15.17
C PHE A 87 -11.35 -6.12 -15.18
N VAL A 88 -10.64 -5.06 -14.76
CA VAL A 88 -11.19 -3.70 -14.72
C VAL A 88 -11.59 -3.24 -16.12
N LYS A 89 -10.73 -3.48 -17.12
CA LYS A 89 -11.04 -3.12 -18.53
C LYS A 89 -12.28 -3.82 -19.04
N GLY A 90 -12.40 -5.12 -18.83
CA GLY A 90 -13.57 -5.90 -19.25
C GLY A 90 -14.86 -5.42 -18.56
N ARG A 91 -14.80 -5.13 -17.27
CA ARG A 91 -15.95 -4.56 -16.53
C ARG A 91 -16.30 -3.16 -17.03
N ALA A 92 -15.32 -2.31 -17.26
CA ALA A 92 -15.53 -0.96 -17.77
C ALA A 92 -16.18 -0.97 -19.17
N GLN A 93 -15.72 -1.86 -20.06
CA GLN A 93 -16.33 -2.05 -21.39
C GLN A 93 -17.78 -2.52 -21.29
N MET A 94 -18.05 -3.51 -20.41
CA MET A 94 -19.37 -4.08 -20.24
C MET A 94 -20.37 -3.08 -19.66
N LEU A 95 -19.91 -2.18 -18.76
CA LEU A 95 -20.73 -1.16 -18.11
C LEU A 95 -20.72 0.18 -18.85
N GLY A 96 -19.95 0.33 -19.93
CA GLY A 96 -19.83 1.58 -20.67
C GLY A 96 -19.10 2.71 -19.93
N LEU A 97 -18.14 2.39 -19.06
CA LEU A 97 -17.40 3.35 -18.23
C LEU A 97 -16.31 4.03 -19.05
N LYS A 98 -16.66 5.11 -19.74
CA LYS A 98 -15.79 5.78 -20.71
C LYS A 98 -14.59 6.48 -20.09
N GLN A 99 -14.80 7.19 -18.97
CA GLN A 99 -13.73 7.86 -18.23
C GLN A 99 -12.73 6.84 -17.66
N THR A 100 -13.24 5.76 -17.08
CA THR A 100 -12.43 4.64 -16.59
C THR A 100 -11.51 4.09 -17.68
N LEU A 101 -12.02 3.83 -18.88
CA LEU A 101 -11.21 3.35 -20.01
C LEU A 101 -10.13 4.35 -20.42
N ALA A 102 -10.47 5.64 -20.53
CA ALA A 102 -9.52 6.68 -20.86
C ALA A 102 -8.42 6.84 -19.80
N VAL A 103 -8.77 6.76 -18.50
CA VAL A 103 -7.80 6.80 -17.41
C VAL A 103 -6.90 5.56 -17.42
N MET A 104 -7.43 4.38 -17.74
CA MET A 104 -6.62 3.14 -17.84
C MET A 104 -5.53 3.22 -18.91
N ASP A 105 -5.85 3.79 -20.06
CA ASP A 105 -4.87 4.01 -21.12
C ASP A 105 -3.78 4.98 -20.66
N ARG A 106 -4.16 6.08 -20.00
CA ARG A 106 -3.24 7.05 -19.43
C ARG A 106 -2.38 6.48 -18.29
N LEU A 107 -2.98 5.67 -17.40
CA LEU A 107 -2.29 4.99 -16.31
C LEU A 107 -1.15 4.10 -16.83
N ARG A 108 -1.38 3.40 -17.93
CA ARG A 108 -0.38 2.53 -18.55
C ARG A 108 0.78 3.32 -19.15
N GLU A 109 0.51 4.47 -19.77
CA GLU A 109 1.55 5.37 -20.29
C GLU A 109 2.44 5.92 -19.15
N VAL A 110 1.84 6.31 -18.04
CA VAL A 110 2.54 7.00 -16.95
C VAL A 110 3.27 6.01 -16.03
N HIS A 111 2.64 4.90 -15.71
CA HIS A 111 3.09 3.98 -14.64
C HIS A 111 3.48 2.58 -15.12
N GLY A 112 3.33 2.28 -16.42
CA GLY A 112 3.56 0.93 -16.96
C GLY A 112 4.98 0.40 -16.74
N ALA A 113 5.97 1.29 -16.64
CA ALA A 113 7.37 0.95 -16.40
C ALA A 113 7.85 1.27 -14.98
N GLN A 114 6.98 1.78 -14.10
CA GLN A 114 7.37 2.19 -12.74
C GLN A 114 7.17 1.05 -11.74
N GLU A 115 8.16 0.89 -10.84
CA GLU A 115 8.09 -0.06 -9.73
C GLU A 115 7.95 0.69 -8.39
N ARG A 116 7.01 0.26 -7.56
CA ARG A 116 6.91 0.69 -6.17
C ARG A 116 8.04 0.05 -5.34
N ARG A 117 8.75 0.85 -4.57
CA ARG A 117 9.75 0.34 -3.63
C ARG A 117 9.05 -0.41 -2.51
N SER A 118 9.31 -1.73 -2.41
CA SER A 118 9.00 -2.52 -1.23
C SER A 118 10.20 -2.53 -0.29
N LEU A 119 9.97 -2.54 1.04
CA LEU A 119 11.04 -2.76 2.03
C LEU A 119 11.69 -4.14 1.85
N HIS A 120 11.03 -5.08 1.18
CA HIS A 120 11.50 -6.44 0.93
C HIS A 120 12.24 -6.59 -0.41
N GLY A 121 12.49 -5.50 -1.16
CA GLY A 121 13.32 -5.51 -2.37
C GLY A 121 12.68 -6.06 -3.63
N PHE A 122 11.44 -6.57 -3.57
CA PHE A 122 10.68 -6.92 -4.77
C PHE A 122 9.86 -5.70 -5.18
N GLY A 123 10.25 -5.06 -6.28
CA GLY A 123 9.44 -4.02 -6.89
C GLY A 123 8.09 -4.62 -7.32
N THR A 124 7.00 -4.08 -6.80
CA THR A 124 5.67 -4.35 -7.36
C THR A 124 5.35 -3.26 -8.36
N SER A 125 4.74 -3.64 -9.50
CA SER A 125 4.28 -2.64 -10.46
C SER A 125 3.47 -1.55 -9.76
N TYR A 126 3.76 -0.30 -10.06
CA TYR A 126 3.04 0.84 -9.50
C TYR A 126 1.53 0.76 -9.76
N MET A 127 1.15 0.13 -10.89
CA MET A 127 -0.25 -0.07 -11.27
C MET A 127 -1.06 -0.95 -10.31
N VAL A 128 -0.41 -1.79 -9.50
CA VAL A 128 -1.11 -2.70 -8.56
C VAL A 128 -2.02 -1.93 -7.61
N HIS A 129 -1.56 -0.79 -7.06
CA HIS A 129 -2.32 -0.03 -6.08
C HIS A 129 -3.63 0.55 -6.64
N PRO A 130 -3.63 1.39 -7.69
CA PRO A 130 -4.85 1.94 -8.25
C PRO A 130 -5.78 0.87 -8.84
N LEU A 131 -5.22 -0.19 -9.44
CA LEU A 131 -6.02 -1.32 -9.93
C LEU A 131 -6.69 -2.09 -8.79
N THR A 132 -6.01 -2.31 -7.66
CA THR A 132 -6.62 -2.94 -6.49
C THR A 132 -7.79 -2.10 -5.97
N MET A 133 -7.65 -0.78 -5.90
CA MET A 133 -8.73 0.11 -5.47
C MET A 133 -9.94 0.02 -6.42
N ALA A 134 -9.70 0.04 -7.73
CA ALA A 134 -10.76 -0.11 -8.74
C ALA A 134 -11.45 -1.48 -8.63
N CYS A 135 -10.69 -2.58 -8.44
CA CYS A 135 -11.24 -3.91 -8.21
C CYS A 135 -12.10 -3.97 -6.94
N HIS A 136 -11.65 -3.36 -5.84
CA HIS A 136 -12.41 -3.30 -4.59
C HIS A 136 -13.68 -2.48 -4.75
N ALA A 137 -13.63 -1.33 -5.42
CA ALA A 137 -14.82 -0.53 -5.71
C ALA A 137 -15.86 -1.33 -6.49
N LEU A 138 -15.45 -2.00 -7.57
CA LEU A 138 -16.32 -2.87 -8.37
C LEU A 138 -16.87 -4.05 -7.55
N ALA A 139 -16.07 -4.66 -6.70
CA ALA A 139 -16.50 -5.76 -5.82
C ALA A 139 -17.50 -5.31 -4.74
N MET A 140 -17.42 -4.05 -4.29
CA MET A 140 -18.41 -3.43 -3.39
C MET A 140 -19.71 -3.05 -4.09
N GLY A 141 -19.81 -3.28 -5.42
CA GLY A 141 -20.98 -2.92 -6.23
C GLY A 141 -20.99 -1.48 -6.73
N LEU A 142 -19.89 -0.75 -6.57
CA LEU A 142 -19.71 0.61 -7.08
C LEU A 142 -19.42 0.56 -8.58
N GLN A 143 -20.45 0.70 -9.41
CA GLN A 143 -20.35 0.58 -10.88
C GLN A 143 -20.39 1.93 -11.59
N GLU A 144 -20.26 3.03 -10.85
CA GLU A 144 -20.24 4.37 -11.39
C GLU A 144 -18.88 4.65 -12.06
N ASP A 145 -18.93 5.24 -13.26
CA ASP A 145 -17.72 5.62 -14.02
C ASP A 145 -16.83 6.58 -13.22
N ASP A 146 -17.44 7.55 -12.53
CA ASP A 146 -16.72 8.51 -11.70
C ASP A 146 -15.91 7.83 -10.58
N VAL A 147 -16.47 6.81 -9.92
CA VAL A 147 -15.80 6.11 -8.81
C VAL A 147 -14.60 5.33 -9.31
N THR A 148 -14.78 4.53 -10.36
CA THR A 148 -13.70 3.68 -10.89
C THR A 148 -12.60 4.53 -11.52
N ALA A 149 -12.97 5.57 -12.29
CA ALA A 149 -12.01 6.51 -12.87
C ALA A 149 -11.19 7.24 -11.78
N ALA A 150 -11.87 7.69 -10.72
CA ALA A 150 -11.21 8.36 -9.61
C ALA A 150 -10.26 7.44 -8.83
N CYS A 151 -10.63 6.17 -8.62
CA CYS A 151 -9.72 5.18 -8.01
C CYS A 151 -8.45 4.99 -8.83
N LEU A 152 -8.56 4.96 -10.17
CA LEU A 152 -7.40 4.79 -11.05
C LEU A 152 -6.53 6.04 -11.13
N ALA A 153 -7.12 7.24 -11.04
CA ALA A 153 -6.44 8.51 -11.24
C ALA A 153 -5.88 9.15 -9.95
N HIS A 154 -6.26 8.67 -8.76
CA HIS A 154 -6.09 9.38 -7.49
C HIS A 154 -4.64 9.80 -7.15
N ASP A 155 -3.65 8.98 -7.50
CA ASP A 155 -2.23 9.26 -7.26
C ASP A 155 -1.51 9.85 -8.48
N MET A 156 -2.16 9.94 -9.66
CA MET A 156 -1.49 10.35 -10.90
C MET A 156 -0.91 11.76 -10.84
N ILE A 157 -1.55 12.68 -10.12
CA ILE A 157 -1.05 14.04 -9.93
C ILE A 157 0.14 14.02 -8.97
N GLU A 158 -0.01 13.36 -7.80
CA GLU A 158 1.00 13.33 -6.74
C GLU A 158 2.30 12.65 -7.22
N ASP A 159 2.18 11.54 -7.93
CA ASP A 159 3.31 10.71 -8.35
C ASP A 159 3.94 11.12 -9.70
N SER A 160 3.32 12.04 -10.41
CA SER A 160 3.87 12.54 -11.69
C SER A 160 5.01 13.54 -11.53
N GLU A 161 5.34 13.96 -10.30
CA GLU A 161 6.35 15.00 -10.05
C GLU A 161 6.05 16.31 -10.81
N GLY A 162 4.77 16.67 -10.91
CA GLY A 162 4.31 17.89 -11.60
C GLY A 162 4.18 17.77 -13.13
N ARG A 163 4.36 16.56 -13.69
CA ARG A 163 4.19 16.32 -15.13
C ARG A 163 2.72 16.22 -15.57
N ILE A 164 1.83 15.89 -14.63
CA ILE A 164 0.39 15.81 -14.87
C ILE A 164 -0.30 16.77 -13.93
N ARG A 165 -1.10 17.66 -14.52
CA ARG A 165 -1.97 18.59 -13.80
C ARG A 165 -3.39 18.01 -13.74
N PRO A 166 -4.24 18.48 -12.83
CA PRO A 166 -5.64 18.04 -12.78
C PRO A 166 -6.37 18.17 -14.13
N GLU A 167 -6.07 19.22 -14.91
CA GLU A 167 -6.68 19.50 -16.22
C GLU A 167 -6.28 18.47 -17.29
N ASP A 168 -5.13 17.82 -17.13
CA ASP A 168 -4.61 16.83 -18.09
C ASP A 168 -5.26 15.45 -17.93
N LEU A 169 -6.06 15.25 -16.87
CA LEU A 169 -6.77 13.99 -16.63
C LEU A 169 -7.98 13.86 -17.58
N PRO A 170 -8.16 12.72 -18.25
CA PRO A 170 -9.26 12.47 -19.18
C PRO A 170 -10.56 12.12 -18.44
N VAL A 171 -10.99 13.00 -17.53
CA VAL A 171 -12.14 12.82 -16.65
C VAL A 171 -12.99 14.07 -16.57
N ASN A 172 -14.23 13.94 -16.09
CA ASN A 172 -15.10 15.08 -15.85
C ASN A 172 -14.65 15.91 -14.62
N ASP A 173 -15.29 17.07 -14.43
CA ASP A 173 -14.93 18.01 -13.36
C ASP A 173 -15.18 17.42 -11.96
N ARG A 174 -16.19 16.55 -11.78
CA ARG A 174 -16.47 15.90 -10.51
C ARG A 174 -15.33 14.98 -10.08
N VAL A 175 -14.82 14.16 -10.99
CA VAL A 175 -13.68 13.27 -10.76
C VAL A 175 -12.40 14.08 -10.57
N ARG A 176 -12.18 15.08 -11.43
CA ARG A 176 -11.00 15.96 -11.37
C ARG A 176 -10.88 16.65 -10.01
N GLU A 177 -11.99 17.21 -9.52
CA GLU A 177 -12.01 17.86 -8.22
C GLU A 177 -11.77 16.89 -7.07
N ALA A 178 -12.36 15.68 -7.11
CA ALA A 178 -12.12 14.67 -6.08
C ALA A 178 -10.65 14.23 -6.04
N VAL A 179 -10.03 14.01 -7.21
CA VAL A 179 -8.60 13.65 -7.32
C VAL A 179 -7.70 14.79 -6.84
N ARG A 180 -8.00 16.04 -7.21
CA ARG A 180 -7.29 17.22 -6.70
C ARG A 180 -7.33 17.31 -5.18
N LEU A 181 -8.49 17.12 -4.57
CA LEU A 181 -8.66 17.18 -3.11
C LEU A 181 -7.88 16.11 -2.36
N VAL A 182 -7.74 14.90 -2.91
CA VAL A 182 -7.00 13.83 -2.24
C VAL A 182 -5.49 13.93 -2.45
N SER A 183 -5.03 14.71 -3.42
CA SER A 183 -3.61 14.95 -3.72
C SER A 183 -3.00 15.95 -2.74
N LYS A 184 -2.02 15.52 -1.95
CA LYS A 184 -1.37 16.38 -0.95
C LYS A 184 -0.53 17.49 -1.59
N ASN A 185 -0.05 17.29 -2.81
CA ASN A 185 0.73 18.28 -3.55
C ASN A 185 -0.12 19.50 -3.97
N GLU A 186 -1.43 19.34 -4.06
CA GLU A 186 -2.37 20.42 -4.37
C GLU A 186 -2.78 21.23 -3.12
N CYS A 187 -2.28 20.86 -1.93
CA CYS A 187 -2.54 21.63 -0.71
C CYS A 187 -1.57 22.82 -0.64
N PRO A 188 -2.06 24.08 -0.77
CA PRO A 188 -1.19 25.25 -0.99
C PRO A 188 -0.39 25.69 0.23
N ASP A 189 -0.77 25.24 1.43
CA ASP A 189 -0.13 25.66 2.68
C ASP A 189 0.01 24.46 3.63
N GLN A 190 1.26 24.09 3.93
CA GLN A 190 1.62 23.02 4.84
C GLN A 190 2.07 23.54 6.22
N GLY A 191 1.47 24.66 6.70
CA GLY A 191 1.65 25.15 8.07
C GLY A 191 1.14 24.16 9.14
N ALA A 192 1.21 24.53 10.42
CA ALA A 192 0.96 23.63 11.56
C ALA A 192 -0.36 22.85 11.47
N ASP A 193 -1.43 23.46 10.96
CA ASP A 193 -2.78 22.87 10.90
C ASP A 193 -3.18 22.41 9.49
N TRP A 194 -2.21 22.24 8.58
CA TRP A 194 -2.49 21.89 7.20
C TRP A 194 -3.26 20.57 7.04
N LEU A 195 -2.95 19.59 7.90
CA LEU A 195 -3.56 18.28 7.84
C LEU A 195 -5.03 18.32 8.27
N ASP A 196 -5.37 19.12 9.27
CA ASP A 196 -6.76 19.34 9.69
C ASP A 196 -7.57 20.00 8.55
N ARG A 197 -7.02 21.04 7.90
CA ARG A 197 -7.65 21.70 6.74
C ARG A 197 -7.79 20.76 5.56
N TYR A 198 -6.77 19.97 5.26
CA TYR A 198 -6.79 18.98 4.19
C TYR A 198 -7.94 17.98 4.34
N TYR A 199 -8.09 17.38 5.53
CA TYR A 199 -9.18 16.44 5.77
C TYR A 199 -10.55 17.13 5.85
N GLU A 200 -10.62 18.37 6.29
CA GLU A 200 -11.87 19.14 6.28
C GLU A 200 -12.36 19.43 4.86
N GLU A 201 -11.45 19.76 3.92
CA GLU A 201 -11.81 19.92 2.51
C GLU A 201 -12.25 18.61 1.86
N ILE A 202 -11.54 17.50 2.11
CA ILE A 202 -11.95 16.18 1.64
C ILE A 202 -13.35 15.83 2.13
N ARG A 203 -13.65 16.11 3.39
CA ARG A 203 -14.96 15.80 4.02
C ARG A 203 -16.14 16.44 3.31
N LYS A 204 -15.95 17.55 2.63
CA LYS A 204 -17.00 18.25 1.87
C LYS A 204 -17.37 17.56 0.55
N ASN A 205 -16.51 16.66 0.05
CA ASN A 205 -16.71 15.96 -1.22
C ASN A 205 -16.87 14.45 -0.98
N PRO A 206 -18.07 13.88 -1.15
CA PRO A 206 -18.30 12.46 -0.90
C PRO A 206 -17.42 11.53 -1.75
N LEU A 207 -17.15 11.87 -3.02
CA LEU A 207 -16.28 11.07 -3.88
C LEU A 207 -14.83 11.07 -3.39
N ALA A 208 -14.31 12.23 -2.97
CA ALA A 208 -12.99 12.32 -2.36
C ALA A 208 -12.91 11.51 -1.04
N CYS A 209 -13.96 11.54 -0.21
CA CYS A 209 -14.05 10.69 0.99
C CYS A 209 -13.96 9.20 0.65
N LEU A 210 -14.70 8.75 -0.37
CA LEU A 210 -14.72 7.35 -0.79
C LEU A 210 -13.34 6.90 -1.26
N ILE A 211 -12.72 7.67 -2.15
CA ILE A 211 -11.38 7.37 -2.67
C ILE A 211 -10.36 7.32 -1.53
N LYS A 212 -10.41 8.30 -0.63
CA LYS A 212 -9.47 8.37 0.50
C LYS A 212 -9.63 7.19 1.47
N CYS A 213 -10.86 6.69 1.67
CA CYS A 213 -11.11 5.50 2.48
C CYS A 213 -10.61 4.22 1.77
N LEU A 214 -10.83 4.07 0.46
CA LEU A 214 -10.33 2.95 -0.33
C LEU A 214 -8.79 2.91 -0.36
N ASP A 215 -8.15 4.06 -0.59
CA ASP A 215 -6.70 4.23 -0.53
C ASP A 215 -6.15 3.81 0.84
N ARG A 216 -6.78 4.29 1.93
CA ARG A 216 -6.33 3.98 3.29
C ARG A 216 -6.42 2.51 3.62
N VAL A 217 -7.50 1.83 3.25
CA VAL A 217 -7.67 0.38 3.42
C VAL A 217 -6.55 -0.36 2.69
N ASN A 218 -6.29 0.01 1.43
CA ASN A 218 -5.24 -0.63 0.64
C ASN A 218 -3.85 -0.42 1.24
N ASN A 219 -3.55 0.81 1.67
CA ASN A 219 -2.27 1.14 2.28
C ASN A 219 -2.08 0.48 3.66
N LEU A 220 -3.13 0.39 4.50
CA LEU A 220 -3.06 -0.32 5.79
C LEU A 220 -2.81 -1.82 5.59
N ALA A 221 -3.44 -2.44 4.59
CA ALA A 221 -3.25 -3.85 4.28
C ALA A 221 -1.78 -4.21 3.94
N GLY A 222 -1.06 -3.30 3.27
CA GLY A 222 0.33 -3.49 2.88
C GLY A 222 1.37 -2.83 3.79
N MET A 223 0.98 -2.03 4.79
CA MET A 223 1.93 -1.18 5.51
C MET A 223 2.94 -1.93 6.37
N ALA A 224 2.61 -3.15 6.83
CA ALA A 224 3.54 -3.97 7.59
C ALA A 224 4.79 -4.36 6.80
N ASP A 225 4.65 -4.49 5.48
CA ASP A 225 5.74 -4.82 4.56
C ASP A 225 6.46 -3.58 3.99
N ALA A 226 5.82 -2.41 4.03
CA ALA A 226 6.31 -1.21 3.33
C ALA A 226 6.76 -0.08 4.25
N PHE A 227 6.28 -0.01 5.50
CA PHE A 227 6.51 1.13 6.39
C PHE A 227 7.40 0.78 7.57
N SER A 228 8.22 1.75 7.99
CA SER A 228 8.90 1.67 9.28
C SER A 228 7.88 1.73 10.42
N ARG A 229 8.24 1.14 11.60
CA ARG A 229 7.38 1.19 12.80
C ARG A 229 6.91 2.63 13.13
N ARG A 230 7.83 3.61 13.06
CA ARG A 230 7.49 5.02 13.28
C ARG A 230 6.45 5.55 12.29
N LYS A 231 6.57 5.18 11.02
CA LYS A 231 5.59 5.55 9.99
C LYS A 231 4.26 4.86 10.22
N MET A 232 4.25 3.57 10.61
CA MET A 232 3.03 2.84 10.92
C MET A 232 2.26 3.48 12.09
N ILE A 233 2.95 3.86 13.18
CA ILE A 233 2.33 4.56 14.34
C ILE A 233 1.66 5.85 13.89
N ARG A 234 2.36 6.71 13.14
CA ARG A 234 1.78 7.96 12.62
C ARG A 234 0.58 7.71 11.72
N TYR A 235 0.68 6.72 10.85
CA TYR A 235 -0.36 6.39 9.88
C TYR A 235 -1.62 5.84 10.56
N THR A 236 -1.44 5.03 11.61
CA THR A 236 -2.53 4.52 12.45
C THR A 236 -3.21 5.67 13.20
N ALA A 237 -2.44 6.57 13.82
CA ALA A 237 -2.96 7.74 14.52
C ALA A 237 -3.72 8.70 13.59
N GLU A 238 -3.18 8.97 12.40
CA GLU A 238 -3.84 9.77 11.36
C GLU A 238 -5.18 9.14 10.93
N THR A 239 -5.20 7.81 10.75
CA THR A 239 -6.42 7.10 10.39
C THR A 239 -7.47 7.19 11.49
N ASP A 240 -7.08 6.96 12.74
CA ASP A 240 -7.99 7.03 13.89
C ASP A 240 -8.60 8.42 14.07
N ARG A 241 -7.82 9.48 13.81
CA ARG A 241 -8.25 10.87 13.98
C ARG A 241 -9.23 11.34 12.91
N TYR A 242 -8.96 11.05 11.63
CA TYR A 242 -9.66 11.73 10.53
C TYR A 242 -10.71 10.86 9.81
N TYR A 243 -10.51 9.55 9.75
CA TYR A 243 -11.37 8.69 8.92
C TYR A 243 -12.79 8.47 9.45
N PRO A 244 -13.06 8.55 10.77
CA PRO A 244 -14.45 8.52 11.24
C PRO A 244 -15.32 9.59 10.57
N ALA A 245 -14.82 10.82 10.43
CA ALA A 245 -15.59 11.92 9.80
C ALA A 245 -15.80 11.71 8.28
N LEU A 246 -14.82 11.09 7.58
CA LEU A 246 -14.99 10.72 6.17
C LEU A 246 -16.05 9.62 6.02
N LEU A 247 -16.03 8.61 6.88
CA LEU A 247 -17.02 7.54 6.90
C LEU A 247 -18.42 8.07 7.22
N ASP A 248 -18.56 9.06 8.10
CA ASP A 248 -19.84 9.71 8.38
C ASP A 248 -20.39 10.45 7.15
N THR A 249 -19.53 11.00 6.29
CA THR A 249 -19.93 11.57 5.00
C THR A 249 -20.45 10.48 4.06
N LEU A 250 -19.74 9.36 3.94
CA LEU A 250 -20.17 8.22 3.11
C LEU A 250 -21.50 7.62 3.57
N LYS A 251 -21.74 7.54 4.88
CA LYS A 251 -22.98 7.04 5.46
C LYS A 251 -24.22 7.84 4.98
N LYS A 252 -24.02 9.10 4.61
CA LYS A 252 -25.10 9.98 4.11
C LYS A 252 -25.38 9.81 2.62
N THR A 253 -24.65 8.94 1.94
CA THR A 253 -24.79 8.65 0.51
C THR A 253 -25.39 7.24 0.38
N PRO A 254 -26.72 7.10 0.20
CA PRO A 254 -27.40 5.80 0.24
C PRO A 254 -26.88 4.80 -0.79
N GLU A 255 -26.47 5.29 -1.98
CA GLU A 255 -25.97 4.48 -3.08
C GLU A 255 -24.67 3.76 -2.70
N TRP A 256 -23.92 4.29 -1.73
CA TRP A 256 -22.64 3.74 -1.29
C TRP A 256 -22.73 3.04 0.07
N ASN A 257 -23.91 2.70 0.53
CA ASN A 257 -24.11 2.09 1.84
C ASN A 257 -23.33 0.77 2.01
N ASN A 258 -23.28 -0.07 0.96
CA ASN A 258 -22.47 -1.30 1.00
C ASN A 258 -20.98 -1.01 1.15
N ALA A 259 -20.47 -0.02 0.42
CA ALA A 259 -19.08 0.41 0.53
C ALA A 259 -18.80 0.99 1.91
N TRP A 260 -19.68 1.82 2.46
CA TRP A 260 -19.55 2.35 3.82
C TRP A 260 -19.42 1.23 4.86
N TRP A 261 -20.29 0.20 4.82
CA TRP A 261 -20.24 -0.93 5.74
C TRP A 261 -18.90 -1.67 5.66
N LEU A 262 -18.45 -2.01 4.46
CA LEU A 262 -17.21 -2.75 4.24
C LEU A 262 -15.99 -1.93 4.62
N LEU A 263 -15.92 -0.65 4.23
CA LEU A 263 -14.79 0.23 4.55
C LEU A 263 -14.70 0.49 6.06
N ARG A 264 -15.86 0.72 6.73
CA ARG A 264 -15.87 0.87 8.18
C ARG A 264 -15.36 -0.37 8.90
N TYR A 265 -15.82 -1.55 8.47
CA TYR A 265 -15.37 -2.82 9.03
C TYR A 265 -13.86 -3.04 8.80
N GLN A 266 -13.39 -2.86 7.57
CA GLN A 266 -11.99 -3.06 7.22
C GLN A 266 -11.06 -2.08 7.97
N LEU A 267 -11.38 -0.79 7.97
CA LEU A 267 -10.60 0.20 8.71
C LEU A 267 -10.60 -0.08 10.21
N GLY A 268 -11.74 -0.38 10.79
CA GLY A 268 -11.86 -0.67 12.23
C GLY A 268 -11.05 -1.89 12.65
N THR A 269 -11.19 -3.01 11.92
CA THR A 269 -10.46 -4.25 12.24
C THR A 269 -8.95 -4.11 12.07
N MET A 270 -8.48 -3.43 11.02
CA MET A 270 -7.05 -3.19 10.82
C MET A 270 -6.49 -2.24 11.88
N LEU A 271 -7.21 -1.16 12.22
CA LEU A 271 -6.78 -0.24 13.29
C LEU A 271 -6.65 -0.95 14.62
N GLU A 272 -7.64 -1.76 15.02
CA GLU A 272 -7.58 -2.53 16.27
C GLU A 272 -6.39 -3.50 16.30
N ALA A 273 -6.12 -4.18 15.18
CA ALA A 273 -4.97 -5.05 15.07
C ALA A 273 -3.65 -4.28 15.23
N PHE A 274 -3.49 -3.15 14.52
CA PHE A 274 -2.26 -2.36 14.58
C PHE A 274 -2.08 -1.64 15.91
N LYS A 275 -3.15 -1.14 16.55
CA LYS A 275 -3.07 -0.56 17.90
C LYS A 275 -2.54 -1.55 18.95
N ARG A 276 -2.78 -2.85 18.78
CA ARG A 276 -2.28 -3.90 19.67
C ARG A 276 -0.84 -4.34 19.37
N LEU A 277 -0.40 -4.19 18.12
CA LEU A 277 0.92 -4.63 17.64
C LEU A 277 1.98 -3.53 17.69
N LEU A 278 1.58 -2.27 17.69
CA LEU A 278 2.46 -1.11 17.66
C LEU A 278 2.65 -0.48 19.06
#